data_72b6e421c46e02c65b0ca4743798bd64
#
_entry.id   72b6e421c46e02c65b0ca4743798bd64
#
_cell.length_a   1.000
_cell.length_b   1.000
_cell.length_c   1.000
_cell.angle_alpha   90.00
_cell.angle_beta   90.00
_cell.angle_gamma   90.00
#
_symmetry.space_group_name_H-M   'P 1'
#
loop_
_entity.id
_entity.type
_entity.pdbx_description
1 polymer ?
#
loop_
_entity_poly.entity_id
_entity_poly.type
_entity_poly.pdbx_seq_one_letter_code
_entity_poly.pdbx_strand_id
1 'polypeptide(L)'
;TRKIKLKYIMRKPPIAHIYEHTEPGKQVTIVANKNGLSDLAKALNHAGDVGFGSVKLYSGDGHEYNVIVCKESEDEVLENLEVPYTSDMFKENRDQYINKDNLEYLDYYNKSTMEWIWKKIKNF
;
A
#
# COMPACT_ATOMS: atom_id res chain seq x y z
N THR A 1 7.18 -35.68 -8.28
CA THR A 1 6.32 -35.18 -7.21
C THR A 1 7.09 -34.39 -6.14
N ARG A 2 8.30 -34.81 -5.82
CA ARG A 2 9.17 -34.08 -4.87
C ARG A 2 9.58 -32.71 -5.41
N LYS A 3 9.83 -32.61 -6.72
CA LYS A 3 10.14 -31.33 -7.39
C LYS A 3 8.93 -30.38 -7.40
N ILE A 4 7.72 -30.90 -7.50
CA ILE A 4 6.50 -30.08 -7.50
C ILE A 4 6.21 -29.56 -6.08
N LYS A 5 6.36 -30.39 -5.05
CA LYS A 5 6.24 -29.97 -3.65
C LYS A 5 7.29 -28.92 -3.25
N LEU A 6 8.53 -29.11 -3.68
CA LEU A 6 9.59 -28.14 -3.45
C LEU A 6 9.34 -26.82 -4.19
N LYS A 7 8.76 -26.89 -5.39
CA LYS A 7 8.39 -25.70 -6.17
C LYS A 7 7.26 -24.90 -5.48
N TYR A 8 6.29 -25.58 -4.84
CA TYR A 8 5.25 -24.92 -4.05
C TYR A 8 5.74 -24.37 -2.72
N ILE A 9 6.56 -25.13 -2.02
CA ILE A 9 7.12 -24.76 -0.71
C ILE A 9 8.20 -23.69 -0.87
N MET A 10 8.92 -23.71 -2.00
CA MET A 10 10.04 -22.82 -2.26
C MET A 10 9.68 -21.67 -3.24
N ARG A 11 8.38 -21.38 -3.44
CA ARG A 11 8.02 -20.16 -4.14
C ARG A 11 8.65 -18.99 -3.40
N LYS A 12 9.53 -18.27 -4.08
CA LYS A 12 10.15 -17.10 -3.50
C LYS A 12 9.05 -16.12 -3.08
N PRO A 13 9.08 -15.62 -1.84
CA PRO A 13 8.11 -14.63 -1.43
C PRO A 13 8.20 -13.39 -2.34
N PRO A 14 7.10 -12.64 -2.48
CA PRO A 14 7.11 -11.40 -3.23
C PRO A 14 7.88 -10.33 -2.45
N ILE A 15 9.14 -10.12 -2.81
CA ILE A 15 10.00 -9.14 -2.15
C ILE A 15 10.00 -7.85 -2.97
N ALA A 16 9.75 -6.75 -2.29
CA ALA A 16 9.80 -5.42 -2.88
C ALA A 16 10.25 -4.38 -1.87
N HIS A 17 11.13 -3.50 -2.30
CA HIS A 17 11.53 -2.31 -1.55
C HIS A 17 10.98 -1.09 -2.27
N ILE A 18 10.20 -0.29 -1.55
CA ILE A 18 9.63 0.94 -2.08
C ILE A 18 10.25 2.11 -1.32
N TYR A 19 11.00 2.92 -2.04
CA TYR A 19 11.68 4.07 -1.46
C TYR A 19 10.80 5.30 -1.62
N GLU A 20 10.45 5.91 -0.50
CA GLU A 20 9.42 6.92 -0.39
C GLU A 20 9.70 8.21 -1.17
N HIS A 21 8.62 8.89 -1.55
CA HIS A 21 8.63 10.23 -2.10
C HIS A 21 8.70 11.24 -0.95
N THR A 22 9.91 11.65 -0.57
CA THR A 22 10.16 12.48 0.62
C THR A 22 10.30 13.97 0.31
N GLU A 23 10.50 14.33 -0.95
CA GLU A 23 10.67 15.71 -1.39
C GLU A 23 10.08 15.91 -2.80
N PRO A 24 9.61 17.13 -3.14
CA PRO A 24 9.13 17.41 -4.48
C PRO A 24 10.24 17.18 -5.53
N GLY A 25 9.87 16.56 -6.64
CA GLY A 25 10.79 16.30 -7.74
C GLY A 25 11.80 15.18 -7.52
N LYS A 26 11.83 14.58 -6.34
CA LYS A 26 12.65 13.39 -6.08
C LYS A 26 11.94 12.15 -6.60
N GLN A 27 12.72 11.22 -7.12
CA GLN A 27 12.18 9.99 -7.68
C GLN A 27 11.71 9.03 -6.58
N VAL A 28 10.67 8.27 -6.89
CA VAL A 28 10.28 7.08 -6.14
C VAL A 28 10.89 5.89 -6.86
N THR A 29 11.50 4.98 -6.10
CA THR A 29 12.16 3.82 -6.68
C THR A 29 11.54 2.55 -6.10
N ILE A 30 11.21 1.61 -6.97
CA ILE A 30 10.73 0.29 -6.58
C ILE A 30 11.75 -0.73 -7.08
N VAL A 31 12.32 -1.51 -6.16
CA VAL A 31 13.23 -2.59 -6.48
C VAL A 31 12.62 -3.87 -5.94
N ALA A 32 12.29 -4.80 -6.82
CA ALA A 32 11.53 -5.98 -6.43
C ALA A 32 11.97 -7.21 -7.24
N ASN A 33 11.72 -8.39 -6.69
CA ASN A 33 11.86 -9.61 -7.46
C ASN A 33 10.65 -9.80 -8.39
N LYS A 34 10.70 -10.83 -9.24
CA LYS A 34 9.64 -11.11 -10.20
C LYS A 34 8.26 -11.27 -9.53
N ASN A 35 8.20 -11.99 -8.42
CA ASN A 35 6.95 -12.21 -7.70
C ASN A 35 6.44 -10.92 -7.07
N GLY A 36 7.33 -10.08 -6.52
CA GLY A 36 6.97 -8.76 -5.98
C GLY A 36 6.38 -7.86 -7.06
N LEU A 37 7.01 -7.78 -8.22
CA LEU A 37 6.50 -6.98 -9.33
C LEU A 37 5.16 -7.51 -9.84
N SER A 38 5.02 -8.83 -9.97
CA SER A 38 3.77 -9.45 -10.44
C SER A 38 2.61 -9.19 -9.47
N ASP A 39 2.85 -9.36 -8.18
CA ASP A 39 1.82 -9.16 -7.16
C ASP A 39 1.44 -7.67 -7.05
N LEU A 40 2.42 -6.78 -7.13
CA LEU A 40 2.15 -5.34 -7.13
C LEU A 40 1.35 -4.92 -8.37
N ALA A 41 1.69 -5.45 -9.54
CA ALA A 41 0.96 -5.16 -10.77
C ALA A 41 -0.51 -5.60 -10.68
N LYS A 42 -0.78 -6.75 -10.07
CA LYS A 42 -2.16 -7.22 -9.85
C LYS A 42 -2.96 -6.27 -8.96
N ALA A 43 -2.34 -5.77 -7.89
CA ALA A 43 -2.99 -4.80 -6.99
C ALA A 43 -3.29 -3.49 -7.71
N LEU A 44 -2.37 -3.00 -8.53
CA LEU A 44 -2.56 -1.79 -9.33
C LEU A 44 -3.69 -1.95 -10.34
N ASN A 45 -3.73 -3.06 -11.07
CA ASN A 45 -4.79 -3.33 -12.03
C ASN A 45 -6.15 -3.48 -11.35
N HIS A 46 -6.21 -4.16 -10.23
CA HIS A 46 -7.43 -4.32 -9.46
C HIS A 46 -7.97 -2.97 -8.97
N ALA A 47 -7.09 -2.11 -8.48
CA ALA A 47 -7.48 -0.75 -8.07
C ALA A 47 -8.03 0.06 -9.25
N GLY A 48 -7.43 -0.07 -10.43
CA GLY A 48 -7.93 0.58 -11.64
C GLY A 48 -9.33 0.13 -12.04
N ASP A 49 -9.63 -1.16 -11.84
CA ASP A 49 -10.90 -1.76 -12.24
C ASP A 49 -12.01 -1.50 -11.21
N VAL A 50 -11.75 -1.71 -9.93
CA VAL A 50 -12.78 -1.68 -8.89
C VAL A 50 -12.60 -0.55 -7.87
N GLY A 51 -11.55 0.24 -7.99
CA GLY A 51 -11.30 1.40 -7.14
C GLY A 51 -10.37 1.16 -5.97
N PHE A 52 -9.99 -0.09 -5.72
CA PHE A 52 -9.21 -0.47 -4.55
C PHE A 52 -8.41 -1.74 -4.84
N GLY A 53 -7.18 -1.79 -4.33
CA GLY A 53 -6.34 -2.98 -4.39
C GLY A 53 -5.40 -3.01 -3.21
N SER A 54 -5.00 -4.20 -2.81
CA SER A 54 -4.00 -4.39 -1.76
C SER A 54 -3.12 -5.58 -2.07
N VAL A 55 -1.91 -5.54 -1.54
CA VAL A 55 -0.95 -6.63 -1.71
C VAL A 55 -0.06 -6.70 -0.49
N LYS A 56 0.24 -7.91 -0.05
CA LYS A 56 1.23 -8.17 0.98
C LYS A 56 2.58 -8.43 0.32
N LEU A 57 3.56 -7.63 0.68
CA LEU A 57 4.93 -7.75 0.21
C LEU A 57 5.88 -7.98 1.38
N TYR A 58 7.10 -8.35 1.09
CA TYR A 58 8.13 -8.58 2.08
C TYR A 58 9.35 -7.73 1.78
N SER A 59 9.98 -7.21 2.82
CA SER A 59 11.31 -6.63 2.69
C SER A 59 12.38 -7.74 2.71
N GLY A 60 13.59 -7.41 2.28
CA GLY A 60 14.68 -8.39 2.18
C GLY A 60 15.07 -9.03 3.50
N ASP A 61 14.75 -8.41 4.63
CA ASP A 61 14.97 -8.93 5.97
C ASP A 61 13.84 -9.84 6.48
N GLY A 62 12.83 -10.12 5.65
CA GLY A 62 11.74 -11.03 5.98
C GLY A 62 10.52 -10.39 6.63
N HIS A 63 10.50 -9.09 6.85
CA HIS A 63 9.33 -8.42 7.40
C HIS A 63 8.28 -8.19 6.32
N GLU A 64 7.02 -8.47 6.67
CA GLU A 64 5.89 -8.24 5.77
C GLU A 64 5.30 -6.84 5.95
N TYR A 65 4.74 -6.31 4.87
CA TYR A 65 3.99 -5.06 4.90
C TYR A 65 2.91 -5.09 3.81
N ASN A 66 1.88 -4.28 4.01
CA ASN A 66 0.79 -4.17 3.05
C ASN A 66 0.94 -2.89 2.23
N VAL A 67 0.77 -3.01 0.91
CA VAL A 67 0.62 -1.87 0.02
C VAL A 67 -0.84 -1.74 -0.33
N ILE A 68 -1.40 -0.57 -0.12
CA ILE A 68 -2.79 -0.27 -0.41
C ILE A 68 -2.83 0.72 -1.54
N VAL A 69 -3.58 0.39 -2.58
CA VAL A 69 -3.74 1.21 -3.77
C VAL A 69 -5.19 1.66 -3.84
N CYS A 70 -5.40 2.95 -3.95
CA CYS A 70 -6.73 3.53 -4.06
C CYS A 70 -6.83 4.33 -5.35
N LYS A 71 -7.94 4.15 -6.08
CA LYS A 71 -8.28 4.96 -7.23
C LYS A 71 -9.17 6.10 -6.74
N GLU A 72 -8.79 7.33 -7.05
CA GLU A 72 -9.64 8.50 -6.85
C GLU A 72 -10.06 9.05 -8.21
N SER A 73 -11.36 9.09 -8.45
CA SER A 73 -11.89 9.50 -9.74
C SER A 73 -12.14 11.03 -9.83
N GLU A 74 -12.13 11.72 -8.71
CA GLU A 74 -12.35 13.16 -8.65
C GLU A 74 -11.04 13.92 -8.58
N ASP A 75 -10.70 14.64 -9.63
CA ASP A 75 -9.45 15.43 -9.69
C ASP A 75 -9.38 16.48 -8.59
N GLU A 76 -10.50 17.05 -8.19
CA GLU A 76 -10.58 18.02 -7.11
C GLU A 76 -10.10 17.42 -5.78
N VAL A 77 -10.45 16.17 -5.51
CA VAL A 77 -9.97 15.46 -4.31
C VAL A 77 -8.46 15.23 -4.38
N LEU A 78 -7.96 14.79 -5.53
CA LEU A 78 -6.52 14.56 -5.73
C LEU A 78 -5.71 15.85 -5.57
N GLU A 79 -6.21 16.96 -6.10
CA GLU A 79 -5.54 18.26 -6.02
C GLU A 79 -5.44 18.79 -4.58
N ASN A 80 -6.40 18.43 -3.74
CA ASN A 80 -6.48 18.85 -2.35
C ASN A 80 -5.98 17.79 -1.36
N LEU A 81 -5.55 16.64 -1.87
CA LEU A 81 -4.99 15.57 -1.04
C LEU A 81 -3.64 15.99 -0.46
N GLU A 82 -3.37 15.60 0.78
CA GLU A 82 -2.07 15.83 1.39
C GLU A 82 -0.95 15.21 0.55
N VAL A 83 0.18 15.92 0.46
CA VAL A 83 1.33 15.40 -0.26
C VAL A 83 2.12 14.43 0.62
N PRO A 84 2.88 13.48 0.02
CA PRO A 84 3.55 12.43 0.80
C PRO A 84 4.82 12.88 1.53
N TYR A 85 5.33 14.07 1.27
CA TYR A 85 6.56 14.55 1.92
C TYR A 85 6.25 15.42 3.13
N THR A 86 7.17 15.39 4.11
CA THR A 86 7.00 16.01 5.42
C THR A 86 7.99 17.15 5.68
N SER A 87 8.69 17.65 4.66
CA SER A 87 9.63 18.74 4.82
C SER A 87 8.97 20.00 5.36
N ASP A 88 9.60 20.68 6.32
CA ASP A 88 9.10 21.92 6.92
C ASP A 88 8.84 23.02 5.87
N MET A 89 9.59 23.03 4.76
CA MET A 89 9.37 23.95 3.65
C MET A 89 8.00 23.81 3.00
N PHE A 90 7.34 22.66 3.13
CA PHE A 90 6.09 22.36 2.47
C PHE A 90 4.92 22.15 3.45
N LYS A 91 5.11 22.57 4.73
CA LYS A 91 4.09 22.46 5.77
C LYS A 91 3.02 23.56 5.71
N GLU A 92 3.21 24.58 4.89
CA GLU A 92 2.24 25.65 4.76
C GLU A 92 0.89 25.12 4.29
N ASN A 93 -0.17 25.49 5.02
CA ASN A 93 -1.56 25.16 4.70
C ASN A 93 -1.93 23.66 4.78
N ARG A 94 -1.21 22.86 5.55
CA ARG A 94 -1.56 21.44 5.73
C ARG A 94 -2.96 21.21 6.29
N ASP A 95 -3.44 22.13 7.12
CA ASP A 95 -4.81 22.05 7.67
C ASP A 95 -5.88 22.18 6.60
N GLN A 96 -5.52 22.66 5.40
CA GLN A 96 -6.42 22.80 4.27
C GLN A 96 -6.43 21.57 3.35
N TYR A 97 -5.52 20.61 3.55
CA TYR A 97 -5.45 19.43 2.72
C TYR A 97 -6.25 18.28 3.30
N ILE A 98 -6.77 17.44 2.40
CA ILE A 98 -7.47 16.23 2.78
C ILE A 98 -6.44 15.21 3.25
N ASN A 99 -6.63 14.68 4.47
CA ASN A 99 -5.82 13.58 4.96
C ASN A 99 -6.16 12.31 4.19
N LYS A 100 -5.14 11.58 3.73
CA LYS A 100 -5.34 10.35 2.94
C LYS A 100 -6.19 9.30 3.68
N ASP A 101 -6.09 9.24 5.01
CA ASP A 101 -6.84 8.28 5.82
C ASP A 101 -8.35 8.58 5.84
N ASN A 102 -8.76 9.76 5.38
CA ASN A 102 -10.16 10.14 5.23
C ASN A 102 -10.73 9.75 3.86
N LEU A 103 -9.91 9.25 2.94
CA LEU A 103 -10.41 8.68 1.70
C LEU A 103 -11.26 7.45 2.01
N GLU A 104 -12.36 7.30 1.29
CA GLU A 104 -13.39 6.30 1.56
C GLU A 104 -12.83 4.89 1.76
N TYR A 105 -11.94 4.45 0.87
CA TYR A 105 -11.39 3.10 0.92
C TYR A 105 -10.41 2.88 2.07
N LEU A 106 -9.61 3.87 2.40
CA LEU A 106 -8.65 3.79 3.51
C LEU A 106 -9.37 3.84 4.85
N ASP A 107 -10.38 4.68 4.98
CA ASP A 107 -11.22 4.75 6.17
C ASP A 107 -11.91 3.39 6.42
N TYR A 108 -12.51 2.82 5.38
CA TYR A 108 -13.13 1.49 5.45
C TYR A 108 -12.12 0.40 5.83
N TYR A 109 -10.95 0.39 5.19
CA TYR A 109 -9.90 -0.59 5.46
C TYR A 109 -9.44 -0.52 6.93
N ASN A 110 -9.17 0.67 7.42
CA ASN A 110 -8.72 0.89 8.79
C ASN A 110 -9.80 0.47 9.81
N LYS A 111 -11.05 0.79 9.57
CA LYS A 111 -12.18 0.38 10.41
C LYS A 111 -12.36 -1.14 10.42
N SER A 112 -12.31 -1.78 9.28
CA SER A 112 -12.44 -3.22 9.15
C SER A 112 -11.33 -3.96 9.91
N THR A 113 -10.11 -3.46 9.84
CA THR A 113 -8.97 -4.01 10.58
C THR A 113 -9.18 -3.87 12.09
N MET A 114 -9.65 -2.71 12.54
CA MET A 114 -9.94 -2.47 13.96
C MET A 114 -11.06 -3.38 14.46
N GLU A 115 -12.13 -3.53 13.71
CA GLU A 115 -13.24 -4.44 14.05
C GLU A 115 -12.76 -5.88 14.19
N TRP A 116 -11.90 -6.33 13.30
CA TRP A 116 -11.32 -7.67 13.34
C TRP A 116 -10.47 -7.87 14.60
N ILE A 117 -9.64 -6.90 14.96
CA ILE A 117 -8.85 -6.92 16.19
C ILE A 117 -9.76 -6.99 17.41
N TRP A 118 -10.80 -6.16 17.46
CA TRP A 118 -11.78 -6.17 18.55
C TRP A 118 -12.49 -7.51 18.70
N LYS A 119 -12.90 -8.13 17.61
CA LYS A 119 -13.52 -9.45 17.62
C LYS A 119 -12.58 -10.51 18.18
N LYS A 120 -11.31 -10.46 17.83
CA LYS A 120 -10.30 -11.38 18.38
C LYS A 120 -10.08 -11.17 19.87
N ILE A 121 -10.03 -9.94 20.32
CA ILE A 121 -9.86 -9.62 21.74
C ILE A 121 -11.08 -10.07 22.56
N LYS A 122 -12.29 -9.88 22.05
CA LYS A 122 -13.52 -10.31 22.72
C LYS A 122 -13.67 -11.82 22.85
N ASN A 123 -13.07 -12.59 21.97
CA ASN A 123 -13.16 -14.05 21.98
C ASN A 123 -12.04 -14.73 22.79
N PHE A 124 -11.24 -13.94 23.47
CA PHE A 124 -10.32 -14.40 24.48
C PHE A 124 -11.02 -14.37 25.83
#